data_06c71311db4d1d91bca664400a6df384
#
_entry.id   06c71311db4d1d91bca664400a6df384
#
_cell.length_a   1.000
_cell.length_b   1.000
_cell.length_c   1.000
_cell.angle_alpha   90.00
_cell.angle_beta   90.00
_cell.angle_gamma   90.00
#
_symmetry.space_group_name_H-M   'P 1'
#
loop_
_entity.id
_entity.type
_entity.pdbx_description
1 polymer ?
#
loop_
_entity_poly.entity_id
_entity_poly.type
_entity_poly.pdbx_seq_one_letter_code
_entity_poly.pdbx_strand_id
1 'polypeptide(L)'
;VLSVLETAFAAFSLGRLAVFTVVSETVTAAKANPQTRAASGFINAVLRRYLREKDELEKKIASRDEVRFNAPAWWIGRIRTIYPKDADRILELGTRHPPMTLRVNVRLMTVEDYLDRLKAAGLEARRVGPEAIELVTPVPVDRIPGFADGLSSVQDAGTQLAAHLLPVKAGDRVLDAC
;
A
#
# COMPACT_ATOMS: atom_id res chain seq x y z
N VAL A 1 19.33 14.70 0.24
CA VAL A 1 18.46 15.88 0.39
C VAL A 1 17.11 15.65 -0.27
N LEU A 2 17.07 15.16 -1.52
CA LEU A 2 15.82 14.93 -2.25
C LEU A 2 14.89 13.98 -1.46
N SER A 3 15.39 12.81 -1.05
CA SER A 3 14.59 11.82 -0.30
C SER A 3 13.99 12.37 1.00
N VAL A 4 14.70 13.27 1.68
CA VAL A 4 14.20 13.94 2.89
C VAL A 4 13.03 14.87 2.56
N LEU A 5 13.10 15.61 1.45
CA LEU A 5 12.01 16.46 0.99
C LEU A 5 10.80 15.63 0.53
N GLU A 6 11.02 14.56 -0.23
CA GLU A 6 9.96 13.64 -0.69
C GLU A 6 9.20 13.04 0.49
N THR A 7 9.90 12.60 1.54
CA THR A 7 9.28 12.10 2.77
C THR A 7 8.42 13.16 3.45
N ALA A 8 8.92 14.40 3.54
CA ALA A 8 8.17 15.49 4.14
C ALA A 8 6.92 15.86 3.31
N PHE A 9 7.03 15.91 1.98
CA PHE A 9 5.88 16.17 1.11
C PHE A 9 4.83 15.05 1.20
N ALA A 10 5.24 13.80 1.26
CA ALA A 10 4.34 12.68 1.51
C ALA A 10 3.62 12.83 2.87
N ALA A 11 4.34 13.22 3.93
CA ALA A 11 3.74 13.46 5.24
C ALA A 11 2.72 14.62 5.24
N PHE A 12 2.98 15.69 4.47
CA PHE A 12 1.99 16.76 4.27
C PHE A 12 0.74 16.27 3.53
N SER A 13 0.91 15.46 2.50
CA SER A 13 -0.21 14.91 1.71
C SER A 13 -1.07 13.94 2.51
N LEU A 14 -0.47 13.15 3.39
CA LEU A 14 -1.19 12.22 4.26
C LEU A 14 -2.00 12.92 5.36
N GLY A 15 -1.64 14.15 5.73
CA GLY A 15 -2.39 14.96 6.70
C GLY A 15 -2.50 14.39 8.12
N ARG A 16 -1.69 13.36 8.46
CA ARG A 16 -1.74 12.66 9.76
C ARG A 16 -1.01 13.40 10.88
N LEU A 17 -0.12 14.32 10.52
CA LEU A 17 0.71 15.08 11.45
C LEU A 17 0.48 16.59 11.25
N ALA A 18 0.58 17.36 12.33
CA ALA A 18 0.55 18.81 12.22
C ALA A 18 1.70 19.32 11.34
N VAL A 19 1.42 20.30 10.49
CA VAL A 19 2.38 20.87 9.53
C VAL A 19 3.68 21.31 10.21
N PHE A 20 3.57 21.97 11.37
CA PHE A 20 4.73 22.38 12.16
C PHE A 20 5.60 21.20 12.58
N THR A 21 4.98 20.10 13.01
CA THR A 21 5.67 18.87 13.41
C THR A 21 6.45 18.29 12.24
N VAL A 22 5.84 18.18 11.05
CA VAL A 22 6.53 17.67 9.85
C VAL A 22 7.78 18.49 9.53
N VAL A 23 7.68 19.83 9.54
CA VAL A 23 8.83 20.71 9.27
C VAL A 23 9.91 20.53 10.34
N SER A 24 9.54 20.57 11.63
CA SER A 24 10.48 20.48 12.76
C SER A 24 11.24 19.14 12.74
N GLU A 25 10.52 18.03 12.64
CA GLU A 25 11.13 16.69 12.66
C GLU A 25 11.99 16.46 11.42
N THR A 26 11.56 16.92 10.25
CA THR A 26 12.37 16.82 9.02
C THR A 26 13.69 17.58 9.15
N VAL A 27 13.66 18.81 9.66
CA VAL A 27 14.87 19.62 9.86
C VAL A 27 15.76 19.01 10.93
N THR A 28 15.19 18.47 12.00
CA THR A 28 15.91 17.79 13.07
C THR A 28 16.63 16.54 12.54
N ALA A 29 15.92 15.71 11.77
CA ALA A 29 16.51 14.53 11.12
C ALA A 29 17.63 14.91 10.14
N ALA A 30 17.42 15.99 9.35
CA ALA A 30 18.44 16.48 8.42
C ALA A 30 19.71 16.97 9.15
N LYS A 31 19.58 17.61 10.32
CA LYS A 31 20.70 18.04 11.16
C LYS A 31 21.45 16.87 11.81
N ALA A 32 20.74 15.82 12.17
CA ALA A 32 21.33 14.62 12.79
C ALA A 32 22.18 13.81 11.80
N ASN A 33 21.81 13.81 10.50
CA ASN A 33 22.53 13.04 9.49
C ASN A 33 23.71 13.86 8.89
N PRO A 34 24.95 13.36 8.97
CA PRO A 34 26.13 14.04 8.42
C PRO A 34 26.01 14.42 6.94
N GLN A 35 25.33 13.60 6.11
CA GLN A 35 25.18 13.82 4.68
C GLN A 35 24.19 14.95 4.33
N THR A 36 23.28 15.30 5.23
CA THR A 36 22.26 16.33 4.99
C THR A 36 22.36 17.52 5.92
N ARG A 37 23.21 17.47 6.95
CA ARG A 37 23.39 18.52 7.95
C ARG A 37 23.65 19.89 7.36
N ALA A 38 24.57 19.99 6.39
CA ALA A 38 24.90 21.25 5.72
C ALA A 38 23.72 21.83 4.92
N ALA A 39 22.79 20.97 4.46
CA ALA A 39 21.62 21.36 3.69
C ALA A 39 20.38 21.62 4.55
N SER A 40 20.44 21.50 5.88
CA SER A 40 19.27 21.61 6.76
C SER A 40 18.54 22.96 6.65
N GLY A 41 19.30 24.06 6.47
CA GLY A 41 18.72 25.39 6.20
C GLY A 41 17.99 25.46 4.88
N PHE A 42 18.55 24.89 3.82
CA PHE A 42 17.90 24.79 2.50
C PHE A 42 16.62 23.94 2.58
N ILE A 43 16.67 22.78 3.24
CA ILE A 43 15.48 21.92 3.45
C ILE A 43 14.37 22.72 4.15
N ASN A 44 14.67 23.42 5.24
CA ASN A 44 13.70 24.25 5.94
C ASN A 44 13.09 25.35 5.03
N ALA A 45 13.94 26.01 4.23
CA ALA A 45 13.48 27.05 3.31
C ALA A 45 12.53 26.49 2.22
N VAL A 46 12.86 25.33 1.63
CA VAL A 46 12.03 24.66 0.62
C VAL A 46 10.68 24.24 1.23
N LEU A 47 10.67 23.62 2.40
CA LEU A 47 9.42 23.20 3.06
C LEU A 47 8.51 24.39 3.37
N ARG A 48 9.08 25.49 3.93
CA ARG A 48 8.32 26.70 4.22
C ARG A 48 7.81 27.40 2.96
N ARG A 49 8.60 27.41 1.87
CA ARG A 49 8.17 27.93 0.58
C ARG A 49 7.02 27.11 0.02
N TYR A 50 7.14 25.78 0.02
CA TYR A 50 6.05 24.90 -0.42
C TYR A 50 4.75 25.20 0.33
N LEU A 51 4.80 25.32 1.66
CA LEU A 51 3.60 25.60 2.45
C LEU A 51 2.94 26.94 2.13
N ARG A 52 3.73 27.96 1.75
CA ARG A 52 3.18 29.26 1.35
C ARG A 52 2.58 29.25 -0.05
N GLU A 53 3.15 28.47 -0.96
CA GLU A 53 2.81 28.45 -2.39
C GLU A 53 2.03 27.17 -2.77
N LYS A 54 1.61 26.34 -1.78
CA LYS A 54 1.06 25.02 -1.96
C LYS A 54 -0.06 24.98 -3.00
N ASP A 55 -1.08 25.80 -2.82
CA ASP A 55 -2.26 25.79 -3.69
C ASP A 55 -1.94 26.14 -5.14
N GLU A 56 -1.01 27.08 -5.36
CA GLU A 56 -0.55 27.43 -6.70
C GLU A 56 0.29 26.35 -7.34
N LEU A 57 1.19 25.72 -6.57
CA LEU A 57 2.03 24.63 -7.04
C LEU A 57 1.19 23.40 -7.39
N GLU A 58 0.27 23.03 -6.52
CA GLU A 58 -0.63 21.89 -6.75
C GLU A 58 -1.52 22.11 -7.97
N LYS A 59 -2.08 23.32 -8.16
CA LYS A 59 -2.83 23.67 -9.37
C LYS A 59 -2.02 23.54 -10.65
N LYS A 60 -0.75 23.98 -10.62
CA LYS A 60 0.14 23.90 -11.80
C LYS A 60 0.43 22.47 -12.24
N ILE A 61 0.47 21.52 -11.31
CA ILE A 61 0.81 20.12 -11.59
C ILE A 61 -0.41 19.19 -11.67
N ALA A 62 -1.57 19.62 -11.20
CA ALA A 62 -2.78 18.80 -11.10
C ALA A 62 -3.25 18.21 -12.45
N SER A 63 -2.98 18.91 -13.57
CA SER A 63 -3.33 18.45 -14.90
C SER A 63 -2.34 17.44 -15.51
N ARG A 64 -1.22 17.18 -14.84
CA ARG A 64 -0.23 16.23 -15.33
C ARG A 64 -0.64 14.81 -15.00
N ASP A 65 -0.63 13.95 -15.99
CA ASP A 65 -0.99 12.53 -15.84
C ASP A 65 -0.08 11.81 -14.82
N GLU A 66 1.21 12.13 -14.78
CA GLU A 66 2.15 11.54 -13.82
C GLU A 66 1.78 11.85 -12.36
N VAL A 67 1.17 13.01 -12.13
CA VAL A 67 0.68 13.42 -10.81
C VAL A 67 -0.67 12.73 -10.51
N ARG A 68 -1.59 12.76 -11.49
CA ARG A 68 -2.93 12.16 -11.34
C ARG A 68 -2.85 10.67 -11.02
N PHE A 69 -1.99 9.93 -11.73
CA PHE A 69 -1.90 8.48 -11.62
C PHE A 69 -0.74 8.01 -10.73
N ASN A 70 0.08 8.94 -10.20
CA ASN A 70 1.29 8.60 -9.45
C ASN A 70 2.15 7.56 -10.19
N ALA A 71 2.32 7.74 -11.48
CA ALA A 71 2.98 6.79 -12.37
C ALA A 71 3.88 7.53 -13.39
N PRO A 72 5.00 6.94 -13.81
CA PRO A 72 5.89 7.57 -14.79
C PRO A 72 5.23 7.60 -16.18
N ALA A 73 5.54 8.63 -16.97
CA ALA A 73 4.95 8.85 -18.29
C ALA A 73 5.06 7.64 -19.23
N TRP A 74 6.20 6.91 -19.20
CA TRP A 74 6.40 5.72 -20.02
C TRP A 74 5.40 4.58 -19.68
N TRP A 75 5.08 4.42 -18.39
CA TRP A 75 4.11 3.42 -17.94
C TRP A 75 2.69 3.80 -18.37
N ILE A 76 2.31 5.06 -18.17
CA ILE A 76 1.02 5.61 -18.61
C ILE A 76 0.84 5.39 -20.12
N GLY A 77 1.86 5.75 -20.91
CA GLY A 77 1.84 5.56 -22.36
C GLY A 77 1.66 4.08 -22.75
N ARG A 78 2.36 3.18 -22.06
CA ARG A 78 2.26 1.74 -22.31
C ARG A 78 0.86 1.19 -21.99
N ILE A 79 0.29 1.56 -20.86
CA ILE A 79 -1.07 1.15 -20.48
C ILE A 79 -2.10 1.69 -21.49
N ARG A 80 -2.00 2.95 -21.91
CA ARG A 80 -2.89 3.53 -22.92
C ARG A 80 -2.80 2.84 -24.28
N THR A 81 -1.62 2.36 -24.65
CA THR A 81 -1.43 1.61 -25.90
C THR A 81 -2.06 0.23 -25.83
N ILE A 82 -1.91 -0.49 -24.71
CA ILE A 82 -2.38 -1.87 -24.58
C ILE A 82 -3.87 -1.92 -24.25
N TYR A 83 -4.35 -0.99 -23.42
CA TYR A 83 -5.74 -0.96 -22.91
C TYR A 83 -6.39 0.41 -23.16
N PRO A 84 -6.59 0.83 -24.42
CA PRO A 84 -7.02 2.19 -24.75
C PRO A 84 -8.38 2.58 -24.15
N LYS A 85 -9.28 1.62 -23.92
CA LYS A 85 -10.61 1.85 -23.33
C LYS A 85 -10.64 1.86 -21.82
N ASP A 86 -9.69 1.16 -21.17
CA ASP A 86 -9.66 0.95 -19.71
C ASP A 86 -8.45 1.61 -19.05
N ALA A 87 -7.61 2.29 -19.81
CA ALA A 87 -6.33 2.80 -19.35
C ALA A 87 -6.43 3.65 -18.08
N ASP A 88 -7.29 4.65 -18.07
CA ASP A 88 -7.44 5.55 -16.92
C ASP A 88 -7.95 4.78 -15.69
N ARG A 89 -8.89 3.84 -15.87
CA ARG A 89 -9.39 2.98 -14.80
C ARG A 89 -8.28 2.10 -14.20
N ILE A 90 -7.43 1.50 -15.06
CA ILE A 90 -6.30 0.67 -14.62
C ILE A 90 -5.29 1.51 -13.85
N LEU A 91 -4.96 2.70 -14.34
CA LEU A 91 -4.01 3.61 -13.70
C LEU A 91 -4.55 4.14 -12.35
N GLU A 92 -5.85 4.45 -12.27
CA GLU A 92 -6.49 4.88 -11.02
C GLU A 92 -6.54 3.77 -9.96
N LEU A 93 -6.68 2.50 -10.37
CA LEU A 93 -6.60 1.36 -9.44
C LEU A 93 -5.23 1.29 -8.77
N GLY A 94 -4.14 1.64 -9.48
CA GLY A 94 -2.79 1.69 -8.93
C GLY A 94 -2.58 2.74 -7.84
N THR A 95 -3.46 3.73 -7.72
CA THR A 95 -3.41 4.76 -6.67
C THR A 95 -4.25 4.42 -5.43
N ARG A 96 -5.07 3.37 -5.50
CA ARG A 96 -5.93 2.94 -4.40
C ARG A 96 -5.16 2.07 -3.42
N HIS A 97 -5.63 2.05 -2.18
CA HIS A 97 -5.13 1.09 -1.20
C HIS A 97 -5.42 -0.34 -1.68
N PRO A 98 -4.42 -1.24 -1.73
CA PRO A 98 -4.67 -2.62 -2.13
C PRO A 98 -5.60 -3.32 -1.14
N PRO A 99 -6.45 -4.27 -1.62
CA PRO A 99 -7.26 -5.07 -0.73
C PRO A 99 -6.37 -5.93 0.18
N MET A 100 -6.76 -6.11 1.43
CA MET A 100 -6.10 -7.03 2.33
C MET A 100 -6.81 -8.38 2.27
N THR A 101 -6.15 -9.36 1.65
CA THR A 101 -6.69 -10.71 1.51
C THR A 101 -5.95 -11.68 2.41
N LEU A 102 -6.71 -12.53 3.08
CA LEU A 102 -6.23 -13.60 3.94
C LEU A 102 -6.49 -14.94 3.26
N ARG A 103 -5.54 -15.86 3.38
CA ARG A 103 -5.73 -17.27 3.10
C ARG A 103 -6.05 -17.97 4.40
N VAL A 104 -7.21 -18.62 4.47
CA VAL A 104 -7.63 -19.43 5.63
C VAL A 104 -6.89 -20.76 5.60
N ASN A 105 -6.38 -21.19 6.73
CA ASN A 105 -5.79 -22.53 6.90
C ASN A 105 -6.94 -23.55 7.09
N VAL A 106 -7.44 -24.06 5.98
CA VAL A 106 -8.59 -25.00 5.97
C VAL A 106 -8.29 -26.36 6.62
N ARG A 107 -7.03 -26.60 7.00
CA ARG A 107 -6.67 -27.76 7.82
C ARG A 107 -7.03 -27.59 9.30
N LEU A 108 -7.20 -26.34 9.75
CA LEU A 108 -7.47 -25.98 11.14
C LEU A 108 -8.89 -25.48 11.34
N MET A 109 -9.48 -24.82 10.33
CA MET A 109 -10.80 -24.17 10.46
C MET A 109 -11.44 -24.01 9.07
N THR A 110 -12.77 -24.08 9.00
CA THR A 110 -13.50 -23.76 7.75
C THR A 110 -13.45 -22.26 7.44
N VAL A 111 -13.68 -21.89 6.19
CA VAL A 111 -13.73 -20.48 5.77
C VAL A 111 -14.92 -19.78 6.45
N GLU A 112 -16.02 -20.46 6.57
CA GLU A 112 -17.26 -19.97 7.18
C GLU A 112 -17.07 -19.69 8.69
N ASP A 113 -16.49 -20.63 9.43
CA ASP A 113 -16.19 -20.43 10.86
C ASP A 113 -15.20 -19.29 11.07
N TYR A 114 -14.25 -19.12 10.14
CA TYR A 114 -13.29 -18.03 10.23
C TYR A 114 -13.94 -16.67 9.94
N LEU A 115 -14.88 -16.59 8.99
CA LEU A 115 -15.67 -15.38 8.75
C LEU A 115 -16.48 -14.99 9.99
N ASP A 116 -17.13 -15.96 10.66
CA ASP A 116 -17.86 -15.71 11.90
C ASP A 116 -16.94 -15.22 13.02
N ARG A 117 -15.73 -15.78 13.10
CA ARG A 117 -14.72 -15.34 14.07
C ARG A 117 -14.24 -13.92 13.82
N LEU A 118 -14.01 -13.54 12.55
CA LEU A 118 -13.68 -12.16 12.17
C LEU A 118 -14.82 -11.20 12.52
N LYS A 119 -16.05 -11.58 12.21
CA LYS A 119 -17.25 -10.79 12.52
C LYS A 119 -17.42 -10.58 14.03
N ALA A 120 -17.21 -11.63 14.84
CA ALA A 120 -17.25 -11.54 16.30
C ALA A 120 -16.19 -10.59 16.87
N ALA A 121 -15.06 -10.44 16.18
CA ALA A 121 -14.00 -9.47 16.50
C ALA A 121 -14.24 -8.05 15.92
N GLY A 122 -15.40 -7.82 15.29
CA GLY A 122 -15.73 -6.53 14.67
C GLY A 122 -15.00 -6.25 13.35
N LEU A 123 -14.47 -7.29 12.69
CA LEU A 123 -13.81 -7.19 11.41
C LEU A 123 -14.74 -7.65 10.30
N GLU A 124 -15.16 -6.70 9.45
CA GLU A 124 -15.97 -7.02 8.27
C GLU A 124 -15.10 -7.64 7.19
N ALA A 125 -15.57 -8.77 6.65
CA ALA A 125 -14.86 -9.53 5.64
C ALA A 125 -15.83 -10.23 4.69
N ARG A 126 -15.34 -10.59 3.50
CA ARG A 126 -16.11 -11.35 2.51
C ARG A 126 -15.26 -12.46 1.90
N ARG A 127 -15.89 -13.56 1.56
CA ARG A 127 -15.25 -14.63 0.80
C ARG A 127 -15.01 -14.17 -0.65
N VAL A 128 -13.78 -14.36 -1.17
CA VAL A 128 -13.41 -13.97 -2.54
C VAL A 128 -12.76 -15.12 -3.33
N GLY A 129 -12.62 -16.28 -2.70
CA GLY A 129 -12.08 -17.49 -3.32
C GLY A 129 -12.30 -18.73 -2.48
N PRO A 130 -11.79 -19.90 -2.90
CA PRO A 130 -11.99 -21.14 -2.14
C PRO A 130 -11.57 -21.04 -0.67
N GLU A 131 -10.37 -20.45 -0.42
CA GLU A 131 -9.79 -20.25 0.90
C GLU A 131 -9.52 -18.77 1.19
N ALA A 132 -9.91 -17.88 0.24
CA ALA A 132 -9.60 -16.45 0.28
C ALA A 132 -10.72 -15.63 0.91
N ILE A 133 -10.36 -14.82 1.91
CA ILE A 133 -11.20 -13.83 2.55
C ILE A 133 -10.56 -12.45 2.37
N GLU A 134 -11.32 -11.48 1.91
CA GLU A 134 -10.91 -10.07 1.82
C GLU A 134 -11.49 -9.29 2.99
N LEU A 135 -10.65 -8.59 3.73
CA LEU A 135 -11.08 -7.64 4.75
C LEU A 135 -11.59 -6.35 4.08
N VAL A 136 -12.75 -5.85 4.49
CA VAL A 136 -13.30 -4.58 4.00
C VAL A 136 -12.37 -3.41 4.36
N THR A 137 -11.78 -3.47 5.56
CA THR A 137 -10.78 -2.49 6.01
C THR A 137 -9.52 -3.23 6.43
N PRO A 138 -8.36 -2.92 5.82
CA PRO A 138 -7.08 -3.49 6.25
C PRO A 138 -6.77 -3.15 7.70
N VAL A 139 -6.24 -4.12 8.43
CA VAL A 139 -5.82 -3.96 9.82
C VAL A 139 -4.42 -4.55 10.03
N PRO A 140 -3.67 -4.12 11.05
CA PRO A 140 -2.43 -4.79 11.46
C PRO A 140 -2.69 -6.27 11.79
N VAL A 141 -1.73 -7.14 11.45
CA VAL A 141 -1.90 -8.60 11.57
C VAL A 141 -2.09 -9.09 13.01
N ASP A 142 -1.56 -8.36 13.98
CA ASP A 142 -1.75 -8.60 15.41
C ASP A 142 -3.19 -8.40 15.89
N ARG A 143 -4.02 -7.70 15.09
CA ARG A 143 -5.46 -7.53 15.34
C ARG A 143 -6.32 -8.61 14.69
N ILE A 144 -5.73 -9.49 13.89
CA ILE A 144 -6.46 -10.55 13.18
C ILE A 144 -6.56 -11.78 14.09
N PRO A 145 -7.77 -12.22 14.45
CA PRO A 145 -7.96 -13.35 15.38
C PRO A 145 -7.33 -14.65 14.88
N GLY A 146 -6.43 -15.22 15.68
CA GLY A 146 -5.76 -16.49 15.38
C GLY A 146 -4.68 -16.41 14.31
N PHE A 147 -4.23 -15.21 13.94
CA PHE A 147 -3.15 -15.04 12.97
C PHE A 147 -1.83 -15.63 13.49
N ALA A 148 -1.47 -15.35 14.75
CA ALA A 148 -0.30 -15.92 15.39
C ALA A 148 -0.39 -17.46 15.57
N ASP A 149 -1.61 -18.01 15.63
CA ASP A 149 -1.87 -19.44 15.73
C ASP A 149 -1.88 -20.15 14.35
N GLY A 150 -1.63 -19.40 13.27
CA GLY A 150 -1.60 -19.94 11.91
C GLY A 150 -2.97 -20.28 11.32
N LEU A 151 -4.07 -19.70 11.85
CA LEU A 151 -5.42 -19.87 11.30
C LEU A 151 -5.58 -19.19 9.94
N SER A 152 -4.78 -18.17 9.68
CA SER A 152 -4.71 -17.50 8.37
C SER A 152 -3.33 -16.93 8.10
N SER A 153 -3.07 -16.61 6.84
CA SER A 153 -1.89 -15.86 6.38
C SER A 153 -2.30 -14.77 5.41
N VAL A 154 -1.51 -13.70 5.29
CA VAL A 154 -1.75 -12.68 4.25
C VAL A 154 -1.27 -13.23 2.93
N GLN A 155 -2.17 -13.36 1.96
CA GLN A 155 -1.86 -13.80 0.61
C GLN A 155 -2.94 -13.28 -0.36
N ASP A 156 -2.51 -12.73 -1.49
CA ASP A 156 -3.42 -12.27 -2.54
C ASP A 156 -4.30 -13.43 -3.06
N ALA A 157 -5.58 -13.14 -3.33
CA ALA A 157 -6.55 -14.16 -3.74
C ALA A 157 -6.16 -14.86 -5.06
N GLY A 158 -5.59 -14.12 -6.01
CA GLY A 158 -5.14 -14.67 -7.29
C GLY A 158 -3.97 -15.64 -7.11
N THR A 159 -3.03 -15.30 -6.21
CA THR A 159 -1.86 -16.16 -5.96
C THR A 159 -2.23 -17.44 -5.21
N GLN A 160 -3.32 -17.47 -4.45
CA GLN A 160 -3.82 -18.68 -3.79
C GLN A 160 -4.23 -19.77 -4.79
N LEU A 161 -4.63 -19.37 -6.01
CA LEU A 161 -5.02 -20.31 -7.07
C LEU A 161 -3.85 -21.17 -7.54
N ALA A 162 -2.61 -20.74 -7.38
CA ALA A 162 -1.44 -21.49 -7.81
C ALA A 162 -1.40 -22.90 -7.22
N ALA A 163 -1.74 -23.05 -5.95
CA ALA A 163 -1.79 -24.35 -5.27
C ALA A 163 -2.86 -25.29 -5.87
N HIS A 164 -3.98 -24.76 -6.33
CA HIS A 164 -5.07 -25.52 -6.95
C HIS A 164 -4.78 -25.89 -8.42
N LEU A 165 -3.91 -25.12 -9.09
CA LEU A 165 -3.52 -25.37 -10.47
C LEU A 165 -2.39 -26.42 -10.60
N LEU A 166 -1.67 -26.69 -9.52
CA LEU A 166 -0.62 -27.69 -9.49
C LEU A 166 -1.22 -29.11 -9.37
N PRO A 167 -0.96 -30.03 -10.31
CA PRO A 167 -1.50 -31.37 -10.28
C PRO A 167 -0.68 -32.29 -9.36
N VAL A 168 -0.44 -31.85 -8.12
CA VAL A 168 0.34 -32.60 -7.12
C VAL A 168 -0.43 -33.81 -6.57
N LYS A 169 0.31 -34.89 -6.32
CA LYS A 169 -0.20 -36.13 -5.73
C LYS A 169 0.50 -36.40 -4.40
N ALA A 170 -0.10 -37.28 -3.59
CA ALA A 170 0.55 -37.75 -2.38
C ALA A 170 1.90 -38.41 -2.67
N GLY A 171 2.94 -37.94 -2.00
CA GLY A 171 4.32 -38.40 -2.20
C GLY A 171 5.16 -37.54 -3.16
N ASP A 172 4.56 -36.59 -3.86
CA ASP A 172 5.33 -35.67 -4.71
C ASP A 172 6.19 -34.71 -3.83
N ARG A 173 7.37 -34.39 -4.36
CA ARG A 173 8.25 -33.39 -3.77
C ARG A 173 7.97 -32.04 -4.44
N VAL A 174 7.50 -31.10 -3.67
CA VAL A 174 7.19 -29.74 -4.15
C VAL A 174 8.19 -28.76 -3.55
N LEU A 175 8.73 -27.86 -4.37
CA LEU A 175 9.55 -26.74 -3.97
C LEU A 175 8.73 -25.45 -4.10
N ASP A 176 8.51 -24.75 -3.00
CA ASP A 176 8.18 -23.33 -3.01
C ASP A 176 9.49 -22.55 -2.89
N ALA A 177 9.81 -21.77 -3.92
CA ALA A 177 11.07 -21.03 -4.03
C ALA A 177 10.91 -19.53 -3.72
N CYS A 178 9.75 -19.10 -3.20
CA CYS A 178 9.46 -17.69 -2.90
C CYS A 178 9.80 -17.32 -1.46
#